data_b2b2921efb4d46f184f87c98dcd0348c
#
_entry.id   b2b2921efb4d46f184f87c98dcd0348c
#
_cell.length_a   1.000
_cell.length_b   1.000
_cell.length_c   1.000
_cell.angle_alpha   90.00
_cell.angle_beta   90.00
_cell.angle_gamma   90.00
#
_symmetry.space_group_name_H-M   'P 1'
#
loop_
_entity.id
_entity.type
_entity.pdbx_description
1 polymer ?
#
loop_
_entity_poly.entity_id
_entity_poly.type
_entity_poly.pdbx_seq_one_letter_code
_entity_poly.pdbx_strand_id
1 'polypeptide(L)'
;MARKKIVAGNWKMNKTPSEAVALVNELKPLVASEEVDVLFCVPAIDLVPVLEAVKGSNIQVGAENMYFEESGAYTGEISPNMLTDIGVKYVIIGHSERREYFAETDETVNKKVLKAFEHGITPIICCGESLTQREQGITIDWIRQQIKIAFQNVTSEQAKTAIIAYEPIWAIGTGKTATSDQAEEVCAAIRECIGEIYDDATKEAIRIQYGGSVNAGNAAELFAKPNIDGGLVGGASLKADFGKIVNYK
;
A
#
# COMPACT_ATOMS: atom_id res chain seq x y z
N MET A 1 19.32 9.94 6.22
CA MET A 1 18.35 10.00 7.34
C MET A 1 17.49 8.76 7.27
N ALA A 2 17.02 8.22 8.41
CA ALA A 2 16.10 7.07 8.37
C ALA A 2 14.79 7.47 7.68
N ARG A 3 14.24 6.59 6.83
CA ARG A 3 12.93 6.79 6.19
C ARG A 3 11.83 6.76 7.25
N LYS A 4 10.88 7.70 7.15
CA LYS A 4 9.73 7.72 8.06
C LYS A 4 8.86 6.50 7.81
N LYS A 5 8.51 5.78 8.86
CA LYS A 5 7.63 4.62 8.78
C LYS A 5 6.22 5.02 8.35
N ILE A 6 5.55 4.14 7.59
CA ILE A 6 4.18 4.33 7.13
C ILE A 6 3.36 3.08 7.37
N VAL A 7 2.24 3.21 8.06
CA VAL A 7 1.32 2.13 8.35
C VAL A 7 -0.03 2.45 7.71
N ALA A 8 -0.37 1.70 6.68
CA ALA A 8 -1.61 1.85 5.94
C ALA A 8 -2.56 0.70 6.26
N GLY A 9 -3.77 1.01 6.68
CA GLY A 9 -4.84 0.04 6.81
C GLY A 9 -5.53 -0.14 5.47
N ASN A 10 -5.50 -1.34 4.90
CA ASN A 10 -6.32 -1.72 3.77
C ASN A 10 -7.61 -2.39 4.30
N TRP A 11 -8.72 -1.66 4.24
CA TRP A 11 -9.99 -2.13 4.80
C TRP A 11 -10.66 -3.16 3.92
N LYS A 12 -10.26 -3.21 2.64
CA LYS A 12 -10.84 -4.10 1.64
C LYS A 12 -12.36 -3.89 1.55
N MET A 13 -13.13 -4.89 1.19
CA MET A 13 -14.59 -4.81 1.08
C MET A 13 -15.25 -5.00 2.46
N ASN A 14 -15.00 -4.05 3.38
CA ASN A 14 -15.56 -4.08 4.73
C ASN A 14 -16.07 -2.70 5.12
N LYS A 15 -17.05 -2.68 6.00
CA LYS A 15 -17.73 -1.53 6.59
C LYS A 15 -18.71 -0.86 5.62
N THR A 16 -19.78 -0.40 6.20
CA THR A 16 -20.71 0.58 5.63
C THR A 16 -20.26 1.98 6.06
N PRO A 17 -20.73 3.06 5.41
CA PRO A 17 -20.29 4.42 5.78
C PRO A 17 -20.47 4.77 7.26
N SER A 18 -21.55 4.36 7.89
CA SER A 18 -21.76 4.60 9.33
C SER A 18 -20.82 3.76 10.22
N GLU A 19 -20.55 2.52 9.84
CA GLU A 19 -19.58 1.67 10.55
C GLU A 19 -18.15 2.16 10.35
N ALA A 20 -17.83 2.69 9.16
CA ALA A 20 -16.53 3.29 8.86
C ALA A 20 -16.26 4.52 9.75
N VAL A 21 -17.22 5.43 9.87
CA VAL A 21 -17.13 6.59 10.78
C VAL A 21 -16.98 6.14 12.25
N ALA A 22 -17.74 5.13 12.66
CA ALA A 22 -17.62 4.60 14.04
C ALA A 22 -16.22 4.03 14.30
N LEU A 23 -15.67 3.25 13.36
CA LEU A 23 -14.33 2.68 13.45
C LEU A 23 -13.24 3.77 13.46
N VAL A 24 -13.36 4.80 12.61
CA VAL A 24 -12.43 5.94 12.61
C VAL A 24 -12.41 6.60 13.98
N ASN A 25 -13.57 6.87 14.58
CA ASN A 25 -13.66 7.52 15.90
C ASN A 25 -13.05 6.65 17.01
N GLU A 26 -13.16 5.33 16.91
CA GLU A 26 -12.50 4.39 17.82
C GLU A 26 -10.97 4.41 17.65
N LEU A 27 -10.49 4.34 16.41
CA LEU A 27 -9.06 4.21 16.11
C LEU A 27 -8.29 5.52 16.24
N LYS A 28 -8.91 6.66 15.95
CA LYS A 28 -8.27 7.98 15.90
C LYS A 28 -7.40 8.30 17.13
N PRO A 29 -7.85 8.10 18.39
CA PRO A 29 -7.00 8.32 19.56
C PRO A 29 -5.89 7.28 19.72
N LEU A 30 -6.04 6.09 19.15
CA LEU A 30 -5.09 4.99 19.28
C LEU A 30 -3.92 5.08 18.30
N VAL A 31 -4.09 5.82 17.20
CA VAL A 31 -3.11 5.94 16.12
C VAL A 31 -2.50 7.34 16.00
N ALA A 32 -2.70 8.19 16.99
CA ALA A 32 -2.09 9.51 17.05
C ALA A 32 -0.56 9.36 17.18
N SER A 33 0.17 9.65 16.09
CA SER A 33 1.63 9.53 16.02
C SER A 33 2.21 10.61 15.13
N GLU A 34 3.31 11.22 15.56
CA GLU A 34 4.11 12.12 14.70
C GLU A 34 5.26 11.37 14.02
N GLU A 35 5.64 10.21 14.56
CA GLU A 35 6.78 9.41 14.08
C GLU A 35 6.41 8.46 12.93
N VAL A 36 5.12 8.13 12.79
CA VAL A 36 4.59 7.20 11.79
C VAL A 36 3.53 7.91 10.96
N ASP A 37 3.59 7.79 9.63
CA ASP A 37 2.49 8.19 8.77
C ASP A 37 1.39 7.12 8.84
N VAL A 38 0.17 7.54 9.15
CA VAL A 38 -0.98 6.63 9.31
C VAL A 38 -1.98 6.88 8.19
N LEU A 39 -2.35 5.81 7.49
CA LEU A 39 -3.31 5.84 6.40
C LEU A 39 -4.48 4.89 6.67
N PHE A 40 -5.69 5.32 6.27
CA PHE A 40 -6.84 4.43 6.08
C PHE A 40 -7.19 4.39 4.60
N CYS A 41 -6.96 3.23 3.96
CA CYS A 41 -7.40 2.97 2.60
C CYS A 41 -8.74 2.24 2.68
N VAL A 42 -9.79 2.88 2.17
CA VAL A 42 -11.18 2.48 2.41
C VAL A 42 -11.95 2.31 1.11
N PRO A 43 -13.04 1.54 1.10
CA PRO A 43 -13.95 1.45 -0.05
C PRO A 43 -14.39 2.82 -0.56
N ALA A 44 -14.64 2.94 -1.88
CA ALA A 44 -14.98 4.23 -2.50
C ALA A 44 -16.21 4.91 -1.86
N ILE A 45 -17.19 4.12 -1.41
CA ILE A 45 -18.40 4.61 -0.74
C ILE A 45 -18.10 5.26 0.62
N ASP A 46 -16.98 4.90 1.24
CA ASP A 46 -16.59 5.35 2.59
C ASP A 46 -15.62 6.55 2.55
N LEU A 47 -15.08 6.90 1.38
CA LEU A 47 -14.06 7.96 1.26
C LEU A 47 -14.52 9.28 1.85
N VAL A 48 -15.69 9.80 1.43
CA VAL A 48 -16.18 11.10 1.90
C VAL A 48 -16.47 11.12 3.41
N PRO A 49 -17.24 10.16 3.98
CA PRO A 49 -17.47 10.16 5.42
C PRO A 49 -16.21 9.93 6.25
N VAL A 50 -15.24 9.14 5.77
CA VAL A 50 -13.97 8.93 6.47
C VAL A 50 -13.09 10.17 6.40
N LEU A 51 -12.99 10.85 5.26
CA LEU A 51 -12.29 12.13 5.11
C LEU A 51 -12.80 13.18 6.10
N GLU A 52 -14.11 13.24 6.31
CA GLU A 52 -14.72 14.14 7.31
C GLU A 52 -14.35 13.71 8.75
N ALA A 53 -14.45 12.42 9.06
CA ALA A 53 -14.20 11.89 10.40
C ALA A 53 -12.73 12.04 10.84
N VAL A 54 -11.75 11.99 9.92
CA VAL A 54 -10.32 12.13 10.26
C VAL A 54 -9.88 13.59 10.40
N LYS A 55 -10.71 14.58 10.12
CA LYS A 55 -10.34 16.00 10.24
C LYS A 55 -9.75 16.32 11.62
N GLY A 56 -8.70 17.12 11.62
CA GLY A 56 -7.98 17.51 12.84
C GLY A 56 -7.12 16.39 13.45
N SER A 57 -6.84 15.32 12.69
CA SER A 57 -5.90 14.26 13.08
C SER A 57 -4.73 14.16 12.11
N ASN A 58 -3.75 13.29 12.44
CA ASN A 58 -2.62 12.96 11.58
C ASN A 58 -2.96 11.88 10.52
N ILE A 59 -4.19 11.35 10.51
CA ILE A 59 -4.59 10.25 9.65
C ILE A 59 -4.83 10.78 8.22
N GLN A 60 -4.22 10.10 7.25
CA GLN A 60 -4.46 10.31 5.83
C GLN A 60 -5.45 9.27 5.30
N VAL A 61 -6.17 9.61 4.24
CA VAL A 61 -7.14 8.72 3.60
C VAL A 61 -6.68 8.37 2.20
N GLY A 62 -6.78 7.09 1.86
CA GLY A 62 -6.48 6.54 0.55
C GLY A 62 -7.67 5.79 -0.04
N ALA A 63 -7.71 5.72 -1.38
CA ALA A 63 -8.60 4.85 -2.10
C ALA A 63 -7.97 3.44 -2.25
N GLU A 64 -8.79 2.41 -2.39
CA GLU A 64 -8.35 1.03 -2.59
C GLU A 64 -8.09 0.68 -4.06
N ASN A 65 -8.51 1.57 -4.97
CA ASN A 65 -8.30 1.48 -6.41
C ASN A 65 -8.68 2.79 -7.08
N MET A 66 -8.23 2.98 -8.32
CA MET A 66 -8.75 3.95 -9.27
C MET A 66 -8.56 3.45 -10.69
N TYR A 67 -9.30 3.99 -11.65
CA TYR A 67 -9.08 3.72 -13.06
C TYR A 67 -8.04 4.69 -13.65
N PHE A 68 -7.55 4.41 -14.85
CA PHE A 68 -6.53 5.23 -15.53
C PHE A 68 -7.11 6.17 -16.59
N GLU A 69 -8.44 6.23 -16.74
CA GLU A 69 -9.12 7.17 -17.62
C GLU A 69 -9.80 8.29 -16.82
N GLU A 70 -9.83 9.49 -17.39
CA GLU A 70 -10.40 10.69 -16.75
C GLU A 70 -11.94 10.61 -16.63
N SER A 71 -12.57 10.02 -17.64
CA SER A 71 -14.01 9.86 -17.76
C SER A 71 -14.35 8.90 -18.88
N GLY A 72 -15.60 8.47 -19.02
CA GLY A 72 -16.02 7.69 -20.16
C GLY A 72 -16.96 6.54 -19.82
N ALA A 73 -17.10 5.62 -20.77
CA ALA A 73 -17.98 4.46 -20.68
C ALA A 73 -17.30 3.31 -19.89
N TYR A 74 -17.00 3.55 -18.63
CA TYR A 74 -16.34 2.62 -17.71
C TYR A 74 -17.22 2.41 -16.47
N THR A 75 -18.39 1.85 -16.67
CA THR A 75 -19.39 1.66 -15.61
C THR A 75 -18.82 0.96 -14.38
N GLY A 76 -18.90 1.62 -13.22
CA GLY A 76 -18.41 1.11 -11.95
C GLY A 76 -17.00 1.57 -11.55
N GLU A 77 -16.22 2.17 -12.47
CA GLU A 77 -14.88 2.68 -12.18
C GLU A 77 -14.90 4.07 -11.54
N ILE A 78 -13.87 4.34 -10.76
CA ILE A 78 -13.60 5.63 -10.10
C ILE A 78 -12.43 6.30 -10.81
N SER A 79 -12.64 7.49 -11.36
CA SER A 79 -11.57 8.24 -12.03
C SER A 79 -10.66 8.97 -11.02
N PRO A 80 -9.43 9.33 -11.42
CA PRO A 80 -8.55 10.15 -10.57
C PRO A 80 -9.17 11.51 -10.23
N ASN A 81 -9.90 12.13 -11.15
CA ASN A 81 -10.60 13.39 -10.90
C ASN A 81 -11.63 13.29 -9.77
N MET A 82 -12.37 12.16 -9.70
CA MET A 82 -13.32 11.93 -8.61
C MET A 82 -12.62 11.84 -7.25
N LEU A 83 -11.41 11.28 -7.20
CA LEU A 83 -10.61 11.17 -5.98
C LEU A 83 -10.00 12.50 -5.55
N THR A 84 -9.46 13.27 -6.51
CA THR A 84 -8.84 14.57 -6.20
C THR A 84 -9.87 15.62 -5.80
N ASP A 85 -11.06 15.60 -6.38
CA ASP A 85 -12.16 16.52 -6.04
C ASP A 85 -12.55 16.42 -4.56
N ILE A 86 -12.59 15.23 -4.01
CA ILE A 86 -12.89 15.00 -2.59
C ILE A 86 -11.66 15.07 -1.67
N GLY A 87 -10.44 15.27 -2.22
CA GLY A 87 -9.21 15.48 -1.46
C GLY A 87 -8.44 14.22 -1.08
N VAL A 88 -8.69 13.09 -1.72
CA VAL A 88 -7.91 11.85 -1.54
C VAL A 88 -6.48 12.04 -2.02
N LYS A 89 -5.50 11.61 -1.22
CA LYS A 89 -4.06 11.80 -1.49
C LYS A 89 -3.30 10.50 -1.77
N TYR A 90 -3.87 9.36 -1.51
CA TYR A 90 -3.23 8.05 -1.68
C TYR A 90 -4.17 7.08 -2.39
N VAL A 91 -3.59 6.13 -3.11
CA VAL A 91 -4.36 5.06 -3.76
C VAL A 91 -3.56 3.76 -3.78
N ILE A 92 -4.20 2.64 -3.41
CA ILE A 92 -3.64 1.30 -3.60
C ILE A 92 -3.82 0.92 -5.08
N ILE A 93 -2.76 0.44 -5.71
CA ILE A 93 -2.77 0.03 -7.12
C ILE A 93 -2.15 -1.36 -7.24
N GLY A 94 -2.82 -2.25 -7.96
CA GLY A 94 -2.29 -3.58 -8.26
C GLY A 94 -2.30 -4.56 -7.11
N HIS A 95 -3.18 -4.36 -6.10
CA HIS A 95 -3.35 -5.32 -5.01
C HIS A 95 -3.59 -6.73 -5.52
N SER A 96 -3.04 -7.74 -4.85
CA SER A 96 -3.12 -9.14 -5.27
C SER A 96 -4.54 -9.61 -5.56
N GLU A 97 -5.53 -9.23 -4.75
CA GLU A 97 -6.93 -9.56 -4.98
C GLU A 97 -7.46 -8.97 -6.29
N ARG A 98 -7.01 -7.76 -6.68
CA ARG A 98 -7.42 -7.18 -7.96
C ARG A 98 -6.78 -7.85 -9.16
N ARG A 99 -5.54 -8.31 -9.02
CA ARG A 99 -4.86 -9.12 -10.04
C ARG A 99 -5.56 -10.46 -10.22
N GLU A 100 -5.94 -11.12 -9.12
CA GLU A 100 -6.55 -12.44 -9.12
C GLU A 100 -8.01 -12.42 -9.58
N TYR A 101 -8.83 -11.50 -9.02
CA TYR A 101 -10.29 -11.53 -9.22
C TYR A 101 -10.80 -10.56 -10.28
N PHE A 102 -10.04 -9.50 -10.60
CA PHE A 102 -10.46 -8.42 -11.48
C PHE A 102 -9.52 -8.22 -12.69
N ALA A 103 -8.68 -9.20 -12.98
CA ALA A 103 -7.80 -9.24 -14.15
C ALA A 103 -6.87 -8.01 -14.29
N GLU A 104 -6.44 -7.39 -13.20
CA GLU A 104 -5.39 -6.38 -13.25
C GLU A 104 -4.07 -7.01 -13.70
N THR A 105 -3.42 -6.38 -14.68
CA THR A 105 -2.10 -6.79 -15.20
C THR A 105 -1.03 -5.77 -14.82
N ASP A 106 0.24 -6.11 -15.02
CA ASP A 106 1.34 -5.18 -14.75
C ASP A 106 1.23 -3.92 -15.62
N GLU A 107 0.74 -4.04 -16.86
CA GLU A 107 0.52 -2.92 -17.77
C GLU A 107 -0.61 -2.00 -17.29
N THR A 108 -1.72 -2.56 -16.78
CA THR A 108 -2.80 -1.73 -16.22
C THR A 108 -2.38 -1.08 -14.92
N VAL A 109 -1.56 -1.75 -14.11
CA VAL A 109 -0.93 -1.16 -12.92
C VAL A 109 -0.05 0.03 -13.29
N ASN A 110 0.83 -0.10 -14.29
CA ASN A 110 1.65 1.01 -14.75
C ASN A 110 0.81 2.21 -15.23
N LYS A 111 -0.24 1.98 -16.04
CA LYS A 111 -1.15 3.07 -16.46
C LYS A 111 -1.77 3.80 -15.28
N LYS A 112 -2.21 3.07 -14.25
CA LYS A 112 -2.76 3.66 -13.03
C LYS A 112 -1.71 4.44 -12.24
N VAL A 113 -0.48 3.93 -12.14
CA VAL A 113 0.64 4.61 -11.47
C VAL A 113 0.94 5.95 -12.13
N LEU A 114 1.08 5.98 -13.45
CA LEU A 114 1.30 7.21 -14.21
C LEU A 114 0.17 8.22 -14.00
N LYS A 115 -1.08 7.73 -14.06
CA LYS A 115 -2.26 8.56 -13.88
C LYS A 115 -2.38 9.09 -12.45
N ALA A 116 -2.00 8.32 -11.42
CA ALA A 116 -1.94 8.79 -10.04
C ALA A 116 -0.98 9.97 -9.89
N PHE A 117 0.22 9.87 -10.45
CA PHE A 117 1.19 10.96 -10.42
C PHE A 117 0.73 12.22 -11.18
N GLU A 118 0.08 12.06 -12.35
CA GLU A 118 -0.50 13.19 -13.10
C GLU A 118 -1.48 14.00 -12.25
N HIS A 119 -2.21 13.33 -11.36
CA HIS A 119 -3.21 13.95 -10.48
C HIS A 119 -2.70 14.28 -9.07
N GLY A 120 -1.41 14.12 -8.81
CA GLY A 120 -0.83 14.40 -7.48
C GLY A 120 -1.30 13.44 -6.38
N ILE A 121 -1.73 12.23 -6.76
CA ILE A 121 -2.09 11.15 -5.85
C ILE A 121 -0.87 10.25 -5.66
N THR A 122 -0.50 9.96 -4.43
CA THR A 122 0.61 9.06 -4.12
C THR A 122 0.17 7.60 -4.28
N PRO A 123 0.76 6.81 -5.21
CA PRO A 123 0.41 5.41 -5.36
C PRO A 123 1.09 4.54 -4.29
N ILE A 124 0.33 3.58 -3.75
CA ILE A 124 0.83 2.41 -3.02
C ILE A 124 0.78 1.23 -3.99
N ILE A 125 1.93 0.89 -4.56
CA ILE A 125 2.06 -0.06 -5.66
C ILE A 125 2.29 -1.44 -5.10
N CYS A 126 1.34 -2.35 -5.29
CA CYS A 126 1.43 -3.71 -4.78
C CYS A 126 2.13 -4.64 -5.77
N CYS A 127 3.03 -5.44 -5.27
CA CYS A 127 3.70 -6.54 -5.97
C CYS A 127 3.79 -7.76 -5.06
N GLY A 128 3.84 -8.95 -5.66
CA GLY A 128 3.91 -10.18 -4.87
C GLY A 128 3.98 -11.43 -5.74
N GLU A 129 4.47 -12.50 -5.15
CA GLU A 129 4.57 -13.81 -5.77
C GLU A 129 3.59 -14.81 -5.16
N SER A 130 3.16 -15.76 -5.97
CA SER A 130 2.41 -16.92 -5.55
C SER A 130 3.30 -17.97 -4.86
N LEU A 131 2.68 -18.94 -4.18
CA LEU A 131 3.42 -20.07 -3.58
C LEU A 131 4.20 -20.84 -4.65
N THR A 132 3.61 -21.08 -5.80
CA THR A 132 4.26 -21.78 -6.92
C THR A 132 5.53 -21.08 -7.35
N GLN A 133 5.51 -19.75 -7.53
CA GLN A 133 6.68 -18.98 -7.92
C GLN A 133 7.78 -19.02 -6.84
N ARG A 134 7.38 -19.00 -5.56
CA ARG A 134 8.34 -19.13 -4.47
C ARG A 134 8.98 -20.51 -4.42
N GLU A 135 8.20 -21.58 -4.57
CA GLU A 135 8.70 -22.97 -4.58
C GLU A 135 9.60 -23.25 -5.81
N GLN A 136 9.35 -22.58 -6.92
CA GLN A 136 10.18 -22.62 -8.13
C GLN A 136 11.48 -21.81 -8.00
N GLY A 137 11.66 -21.04 -6.95
CA GLY A 137 12.85 -20.20 -6.73
C GLY A 137 12.92 -18.95 -7.61
N ILE A 138 11.80 -18.51 -8.21
CA ILE A 138 11.76 -17.36 -9.13
C ILE A 138 11.17 -16.10 -8.49
N THR A 139 11.01 -16.07 -7.15
CA THR A 139 10.44 -14.93 -6.41
C THR A 139 11.05 -13.60 -6.83
N ILE A 140 12.38 -13.50 -6.78
CA ILE A 140 13.07 -12.23 -7.04
C ILE A 140 12.89 -11.78 -8.50
N ASP A 141 13.00 -12.71 -9.46
CA ASP A 141 12.82 -12.40 -10.89
C ASP A 141 11.39 -11.92 -11.16
N TRP A 142 10.40 -12.58 -10.56
CA TRP A 142 8.99 -12.20 -10.69
C TRP A 142 8.72 -10.81 -10.11
N ILE A 143 9.17 -10.54 -8.91
CA ILE A 143 9.02 -9.24 -8.25
C ILE A 143 9.72 -8.14 -9.06
N ARG A 144 10.95 -8.38 -9.52
CA ARG A 144 11.69 -7.42 -10.35
C ARG A 144 10.96 -7.11 -11.65
N GLN A 145 10.34 -8.10 -12.29
CA GLN A 145 9.50 -7.87 -13.48
C GLN A 145 8.33 -6.94 -13.16
N GLN A 146 7.56 -7.21 -12.09
CA GLN A 146 6.45 -6.38 -11.69
C GLN A 146 6.89 -4.93 -11.40
N ILE A 147 7.99 -4.74 -10.67
CA ILE A 147 8.53 -3.42 -10.37
C ILE A 147 8.97 -2.69 -11.63
N LYS A 148 9.74 -3.34 -12.52
CA LYS A 148 10.21 -2.73 -13.76
C LYS A 148 9.06 -2.25 -14.66
N ILE A 149 7.99 -3.04 -14.77
CA ILE A 149 6.81 -2.65 -15.56
C ILE A 149 6.04 -1.53 -14.86
N ALA A 150 5.78 -1.63 -13.56
CA ALA A 150 5.04 -0.62 -12.80
C ALA A 150 5.69 0.78 -12.86
N PHE A 151 7.02 0.84 -12.95
CA PHE A 151 7.78 2.08 -13.00
C PHE A 151 8.18 2.54 -14.41
N GLN A 152 7.70 1.90 -15.49
CA GLN A 152 7.93 2.38 -16.85
C GLN A 152 7.40 3.81 -17.02
N ASN A 153 8.23 4.70 -17.57
CA ASN A 153 7.94 6.12 -17.79
C ASN A 153 7.65 6.95 -16.51
N VAL A 154 7.87 6.39 -15.33
CA VAL A 154 7.85 7.14 -14.07
C VAL A 154 9.20 7.85 -13.90
N THR A 155 9.18 9.14 -13.57
CA THR A 155 10.42 9.89 -13.33
C THR A 155 11.03 9.55 -11.97
N SER A 156 12.35 9.77 -11.79
CA SER A 156 13.03 9.57 -10.51
C SER A 156 12.36 10.38 -9.38
N GLU A 157 11.96 11.62 -9.64
CA GLU A 157 11.31 12.48 -8.64
C GLU A 157 9.93 11.94 -8.23
N GLN A 158 9.14 11.39 -9.15
CA GLN A 158 7.89 10.71 -8.85
C GLN A 158 8.15 9.42 -8.04
N ALA A 159 9.12 8.61 -8.47
CA ALA A 159 9.47 7.36 -7.80
C ALA A 159 9.86 7.56 -6.32
N LYS A 160 10.57 8.65 -5.99
CA LYS A 160 10.93 9.00 -4.61
C LYS A 160 9.72 9.18 -3.68
N THR A 161 8.57 9.54 -4.23
CA THR A 161 7.33 9.77 -3.47
C THR A 161 6.42 8.55 -3.43
N ALA A 162 6.64 7.57 -4.31
CA ALA A 162 5.85 6.33 -4.33
C ALA A 162 6.05 5.50 -3.06
N ILE A 163 5.09 4.63 -2.83
CA ILE A 163 5.17 3.59 -1.81
C ILE A 163 5.02 2.24 -2.54
N ILE A 164 5.86 1.28 -2.20
CA ILE A 164 5.73 -0.10 -2.71
C ILE A 164 5.23 -0.98 -1.56
N ALA A 165 4.24 -1.83 -1.81
CA ALA A 165 3.77 -2.81 -0.86
C ALA A 165 4.09 -4.22 -1.37
N TYR A 166 4.98 -4.91 -0.68
CA TYR A 166 5.31 -6.30 -0.98
C TYR A 166 4.31 -7.25 -0.31
N GLU A 167 3.61 -8.01 -1.11
CA GLU A 167 2.58 -8.97 -0.69
C GLU A 167 3.03 -10.40 -1.01
N PRO A 168 3.59 -11.18 -0.05
CA PRO A 168 3.73 -12.62 -0.24
C PRO A 168 2.33 -13.25 -0.33
N ILE A 169 1.80 -13.45 -1.56
CA ILE A 169 0.40 -13.86 -1.78
C ILE A 169 0.09 -15.17 -1.05
N TRP A 170 1.07 -16.07 -1.00
CA TRP A 170 0.98 -17.34 -0.28
C TRP A 170 0.83 -17.22 1.25
N ALA A 171 1.07 -16.03 1.80
CA ALA A 171 0.96 -15.73 3.24
C ALA A 171 -0.24 -14.81 3.56
N ILE A 172 -1.09 -14.46 2.58
CA ILE A 172 -2.25 -13.60 2.79
C ILE A 172 -3.50 -14.47 3.01
N GLY A 173 -4.08 -14.41 4.23
CA GLY A 173 -5.32 -15.13 4.53
C GLY A 173 -5.22 -16.65 4.58
N THR A 174 -4.03 -17.23 4.45
CA THR A 174 -3.79 -18.68 4.38
C THR A 174 -3.47 -19.32 5.73
N GLY A 175 -3.25 -18.51 6.77
CA GLY A 175 -2.71 -18.95 8.05
C GLY A 175 -1.18 -19.17 8.04
N LYS A 176 -0.53 -19.09 6.89
CA LYS A 176 0.95 -19.03 6.78
C LYS A 176 1.42 -17.60 6.97
N THR A 177 2.60 -17.42 7.53
CA THR A 177 3.23 -16.11 7.70
C THR A 177 4.66 -16.20 7.17
N ALA A 178 5.07 -15.24 6.35
CA ALA A 178 6.48 -15.10 6.00
C ALA A 178 7.27 -14.70 7.26
N THR A 179 8.47 -15.22 7.40
CA THR A 179 9.38 -14.74 8.45
C THR A 179 9.82 -13.30 8.15
N SER A 180 10.25 -12.57 9.16
CA SER A 180 10.77 -11.21 8.99
C SER A 180 12.00 -11.20 8.04
N ASP A 181 12.82 -12.26 8.05
CA ASP A 181 13.96 -12.40 7.14
C ASP A 181 13.52 -12.65 5.69
N GLN A 182 12.48 -13.45 5.46
CA GLN A 182 11.92 -13.65 4.13
C GLN A 182 11.29 -12.35 3.58
N ALA A 183 10.64 -11.57 4.44
CA ALA A 183 10.10 -10.28 4.06
C ALA A 183 11.21 -9.28 3.73
N GLU A 184 12.25 -9.24 4.54
CA GLU A 184 13.43 -8.38 4.33
C GLU A 184 14.17 -8.73 3.03
N GLU A 185 14.39 -10.01 2.74
CA GLU A 185 15.04 -10.48 1.51
C GLU A 185 14.38 -9.86 0.26
N VAL A 186 13.06 -9.92 0.19
CA VAL A 186 12.32 -9.41 -0.98
C VAL A 186 12.25 -7.89 -0.99
N CYS A 187 12.03 -7.26 0.17
CA CYS A 187 12.04 -5.79 0.26
C CYS A 187 13.41 -5.20 -0.10
N ALA A 188 14.51 -5.86 0.28
CA ALA A 188 15.85 -5.47 -0.15
C ALA A 188 16.02 -5.60 -1.68
N ALA A 189 15.57 -6.70 -2.27
CA ALA A 189 15.63 -6.89 -3.73
C ALA A 189 14.78 -5.86 -4.50
N ILE A 190 13.60 -5.46 -3.97
CA ILE A 190 12.80 -4.38 -4.52
C ILE A 190 13.59 -3.08 -4.50
N ARG A 191 14.20 -2.73 -3.38
CA ARG A 191 14.99 -1.52 -3.22
C ARG A 191 16.17 -1.46 -4.18
N GLU A 192 16.91 -2.54 -4.31
CA GLU A 192 18.01 -2.64 -5.28
C GLU A 192 17.51 -2.52 -6.72
N CYS A 193 16.36 -3.12 -7.06
CA CYS A 193 15.74 -2.98 -8.38
C CYS A 193 15.42 -1.50 -8.70
N ILE A 194 14.92 -0.74 -7.75
CA ILE A 194 14.70 0.72 -7.91
C ILE A 194 16.02 1.46 -8.12
N GLY A 195 17.09 1.09 -7.41
CA GLY A 195 18.43 1.65 -7.62
C GLY A 195 18.96 1.40 -9.03
N GLU A 196 18.71 0.22 -9.60
CA GLU A 196 19.09 -0.12 -10.96
C GLU A 196 18.26 0.62 -12.03
N ILE A 197 16.98 0.90 -11.75
CA ILE A 197 16.10 1.64 -12.68
C ILE A 197 16.48 3.13 -12.69
N TYR A 198 16.86 3.67 -11.55
CA TYR A 198 17.11 5.11 -11.36
C TYR A 198 18.52 5.38 -10.82
N ASP A 199 18.64 5.52 -9.50
CA ASP A 199 19.87 5.84 -8.78
C ASP A 199 19.77 5.51 -7.27
N ASP A 200 20.89 5.65 -6.56
CA ASP A 200 20.96 5.44 -5.11
C ASP A 200 20.06 6.41 -4.32
N ALA A 201 19.94 7.66 -4.76
CA ALA A 201 19.12 8.65 -4.08
C ALA A 201 17.63 8.26 -4.13
N THR A 202 17.17 7.72 -5.24
CA THR A 202 15.80 7.25 -5.42
C THR A 202 15.52 6.01 -4.60
N LYS A 203 16.43 5.01 -4.62
CA LYS A 203 16.26 3.79 -3.81
C LYS A 203 16.24 4.07 -2.31
N GLU A 204 17.00 5.07 -1.85
CA GLU A 204 17.01 5.45 -0.44
C GLU A 204 15.82 6.31 -0.02
N ALA A 205 15.14 6.97 -0.96
CA ALA A 205 13.97 7.80 -0.69
C ALA A 205 12.65 7.00 -0.68
N ILE A 206 12.49 6.04 -1.59
CA ILE A 206 11.25 5.27 -1.74
C ILE A 206 10.96 4.46 -0.48
N ARG A 207 9.69 4.41 -0.09
CA ARG A 207 9.24 3.62 1.07
C ARG A 207 8.68 2.28 0.62
N ILE A 208 9.04 1.21 1.35
CA ILE A 208 8.60 -0.15 1.07
C ILE A 208 7.86 -0.68 2.28
N GLN A 209 6.61 -1.04 2.11
CA GLN A 209 5.76 -1.68 3.12
C GLN A 209 5.78 -3.20 2.95
N TYR A 210 5.70 -3.91 4.07
CA TYR A 210 5.34 -5.32 4.06
C TYR A 210 3.81 -5.45 4.07
N GLY A 211 3.24 -6.13 3.07
CA GLY A 211 1.80 -6.31 2.87
C GLY A 211 1.27 -7.72 3.17
N GLY A 212 2.09 -8.58 3.75
CA GLY A 212 1.65 -9.87 4.27
C GLY A 212 0.92 -9.73 5.61
N SER A 213 0.90 -10.81 6.38
CA SER A 213 0.21 -10.82 7.69
C SER A 213 0.98 -9.99 8.72
N VAL A 214 0.59 -8.72 8.89
CA VAL A 214 1.08 -7.82 9.95
C VAL A 214 0.09 -7.79 11.11
N ASN A 215 0.59 -7.93 12.32
CA ASN A 215 -0.19 -7.85 13.56
C ASN A 215 0.63 -7.24 14.70
N ALA A 216 0.00 -7.00 15.84
CA ALA A 216 0.65 -6.41 17.01
C ALA A 216 1.86 -7.20 17.54
N GLY A 217 1.89 -8.53 17.32
CA GLY A 217 2.97 -9.40 17.80
C GLY A 217 4.21 -9.43 16.92
N ASN A 218 4.10 -9.06 15.62
CA ASN A 218 5.23 -9.13 14.69
C ASN A 218 5.65 -7.76 14.10
N ALA A 219 4.87 -6.72 14.32
CA ALA A 219 5.14 -5.40 13.75
C ALA A 219 6.50 -4.83 14.17
N ALA A 220 6.88 -4.96 15.44
CA ALA A 220 8.18 -4.47 15.94
C ALA A 220 9.36 -5.16 15.23
N GLU A 221 9.31 -6.47 15.08
CA GLU A 221 10.36 -7.24 14.41
C GLU A 221 10.44 -6.89 12.90
N LEU A 222 9.30 -6.84 12.23
CA LEU A 222 9.23 -6.48 10.80
C LEU A 222 9.75 -5.06 10.55
N PHE A 223 9.30 -4.09 11.34
CA PHE A 223 9.65 -2.67 11.12
C PHE A 223 11.07 -2.31 11.62
N ALA A 224 11.72 -3.22 12.36
CA ALA A 224 13.14 -3.11 12.68
C ALA A 224 14.06 -3.48 11.49
N LYS A 225 13.54 -4.17 10.46
CA LYS A 225 14.32 -4.55 9.28
C LYS A 225 14.68 -3.30 8.46
N PRO A 226 15.92 -3.24 7.90
CA PRO A 226 16.43 -2.04 7.23
C PRO A 226 15.67 -1.65 5.95
N ASN A 227 15.06 -2.61 5.26
CA ASN A 227 14.36 -2.36 4.00
C ASN A 227 12.83 -2.35 4.13
N ILE A 228 12.29 -2.55 5.34
CA ILE A 228 10.85 -2.49 5.61
C ILE A 228 10.52 -1.17 6.28
N ASP A 229 9.79 -0.30 5.58
CA ASP A 229 9.45 1.04 6.03
C ASP A 229 8.03 1.13 6.64
N GLY A 230 7.43 0.00 6.99
CA GLY A 230 6.11 -0.08 7.60
C GLY A 230 5.27 -1.22 7.04
N GLY A 231 3.94 -1.09 7.10
CA GLY A 231 3.05 -2.17 6.70
C GLY A 231 1.80 -1.71 5.97
N LEU A 232 1.36 -2.53 5.01
CA LEU A 232 0.00 -2.49 4.45
C LEU A 232 -0.83 -3.55 5.17
N VAL A 233 -1.69 -3.12 6.08
CA VAL A 233 -2.33 -3.97 7.09
C VAL A 233 -3.78 -4.26 6.71
N GLY A 234 -4.13 -5.54 6.54
CA GLY A 234 -5.49 -5.97 6.26
C GLY A 234 -6.39 -6.03 7.51
N GLY A 235 -6.89 -7.19 7.86
CA GLY A 235 -7.90 -7.38 8.92
C GLY A 235 -7.58 -6.80 10.29
N ALA A 236 -6.30 -6.68 10.66
CA ALA A 236 -5.91 -6.02 11.92
C ALA A 236 -6.17 -4.51 11.91
N SER A 237 -6.30 -3.88 10.73
CA SER A 237 -6.64 -2.45 10.62
C SER A 237 -8.10 -2.13 10.93
N LEU A 238 -8.95 -3.16 11.02
CA LEU A 238 -10.37 -3.05 11.37
C LEU A 238 -10.64 -3.20 12.88
N LYS A 239 -9.59 -3.16 13.72
CA LYS A 239 -9.65 -3.42 15.17
C LYS A 239 -8.72 -2.48 15.92
N ALA A 240 -8.95 -2.33 17.23
CA ALA A 240 -8.09 -1.55 18.14
C ALA A 240 -6.61 -1.98 18.10
N ASP A 241 -6.32 -3.23 17.74
CA ASP A 241 -4.94 -3.73 17.57
C ASP A 241 -4.14 -2.93 16.51
N PHE A 242 -4.79 -2.23 15.60
CA PHE A 242 -4.12 -1.34 14.66
C PHE A 242 -3.31 -0.25 15.39
N GLY A 243 -3.82 0.25 16.52
CA GLY A 243 -3.08 1.17 17.38
C GLY A 243 -1.75 0.61 17.88
N LYS A 244 -1.70 -0.70 18.20
CA LYS A 244 -0.46 -1.37 18.64
C LYS A 244 0.52 -1.55 17.49
N ILE A 245 0.02 -1.72 16.24
CA ILE A 245 0.87 -1.81 15.06
C ILE A 245 1.49 -0.45 14.74
N VAL A 246 0.72 0.63 14.85
CA VAL A 246 1.22 2.01 14.65
C VAL A 246 2.26 2.37 15.71
N ASN A 247 2.03 1.98 16.96
CA ASN A 247 2.92 2.23 18.12
C ASN A 247 3.79 1.01 18.44
N TYR A 248 4.37 0.38 17.46
CA TYR A 248 5.08 -0.90 17.49
C TYR A 248 6.37 -0.94 18.34
N LYS A 249 6.83 0.21 18.87
CA LYS A 249 8.04 0.34 19.71
C LYS A 249 7.77 -0.10 21.15
#